data_1b2fbcfaff2fde69baf3b9386aee8bca
#
_entry.id   1b2fbcfaff2fde69baf3b9386aee8bca
#
_cell.length_a   1.000
_cell.length_b   1.000
_cell.length_c   1.000
_cell.angle_alpha   90.00
_cell.angle_beta   90.00
_cell.angle_gamma   90.00
#
_symmetry.space_group_name_H-M   'P 1'
#
loop_
_entity.id
_entity.type
_entity.pdbx_description
1 polymer ?
#
loop_
_entity_poly.entity_id
_entity_poly.type
_entity_poly.pdbx_seq_one_letter_code
_entity_poly.pdbx_strand_id
1 'polypeptide(L)'
;NFKKAEMLSRLTACQSTLSINDTSVTKFEKSEMINKIFGNSIKDTFKSLEFFSKNENDLIGCSSSNNGYEKKFGCTHKREIYVDKANNCLKGIDHIFKANDGYPIRYVFRFHINPGLSVVKTMSGNSALIQISKNKSLIFTINDENLEIEKSIFLGEKKTIDNTCITISGNLVNKNKTFNWEIRKNIKT
;
A
#
# COMPACT_ATOMS: atom_id res chain seq x y z
N ASN A 1 -13.67 -18.85 -12.89
CA ASN A 1 -12.30 -18.43 -13.24
C ASN A 1 -11.45 -18.15 -12.01
N PHE A 2 -11.43 -19.10 -11.07
CA PHE A 2 -10.74 -19.02 -9.78
C PHE A 2 -9.21 -18.80 -9.93
N LYS A 3 -8.58 -19.52 -10.87
CA LYS A 3 -7.13 -19.39 -11.14
C LYS A 3 -6.71 -17.97 -11.55
N LYS A 4 -7.55 -17.27 -12.30
CA LYS A 4 -7.26 -15.87 -12.69
C LYS A 4 -7.36 -14.91 -11.49
N ALA A 5 -8.35 -15.10 -10.63
CA ALA A 5 -8.52 -14.32 -9.42
C ALA A 5 -7.36 -14.54 -8.43
N GLU A 6 -6.92 -15.78 -8.24
CA GLU A 6 -5.76 -16.15 -7.43
C GLU A 6 -4.48 -15.46 -7.94
N MET A 7 -4.24 -15.48 -9.24
CA MET A 7 -3.07 -14.82 -9.83
C MET A 7 -3.13 -13.29 -9.67
N LEU A 8 -4.31 -12.69 -9.85
CA LEU A 8 -4.51 -11.25 -9.67
C LEU A 8 -4.29 -10.83 -8.21
N SER A 9 -4.77 -11.61 -7.24
CA SER A 9 -4.63 -11.29 -5.80
C SER A 9 -3.17 -11.18 -5.34
N ARG A 10 -2.25 -11.77 -6.07
CA ARG A 10 -0.81 -11.77 -5.77
C ARG A 10 -0.06 -10.57 -6.37
N LEU A 11 -0.72 -9.77 -7.20
CA LEU A 11 -0.12 -8.56 -7.78
C LEU A 11 0.02 -7.46 -6.72
N THR A 12 1.07 -6.65 -6.85
CA THR A 12 1.32 -5.51 -5.93
C THR A 12 0.15 -4.54 -5.89
N ALA A 13 -0.55 -4.33 -7.00
CA ALA A 13 -1.72 -3.44 -7.06
C ALA A 13 -2.90 -3.92 -6.20
N CYS A 14 -2.95 -5.19 -5.81
CA CYS A 14 -3.96 -5.76 -4.92
C CYS A 14 -3.55 -5.71 -3.44
N GLN A 15 -2.42 -5.09 -3.12
CA GLN A 15 -1.89 -4.97 -1.76
C GLN A 15 -1.86 -3.50 -1.33
N SER A 16 -1.98 -3.26 -0.01
CA SER A 16 -1.85 -1.91 0.57
C SER A 16 -0.37 -1.50 0.63
N THR A 17 0.22 -1.18 -0.52
CA THR A 17 1.64 -0.86 -0.67
C THR A 17 1.90 0.05 -1.87
N LEU A 18 3.18 0.34 -2.11
CA LEU A 18 3.69 1.11 -3.25
C LEU A 18 3.71 0.28 -4.53
N SER A 19 3.26 0.85 -5.64
CA SER A 19 3.58 0.40 -7.00
C SER A 19 4.26 1.52 -7.80
N ILE A 20 5.24 1.14 -8.65
CA ILE A 20 5.98 2.05 -9.53
C ILE A 20 5.65 1.70 -10.97
N ASN A 21 5.29 2.73 -11.77
CA ASN A 21 4.95 2.61 -13.20
C ASN A 21 4.00 1.44 -13.49
N ASP A 22 2.99 1.27 -12.64
CA ASP A 22 1.96 0.21 -12.71
C ASP A 22 2.53 -1.21 -12.82
N THR A 23 3.73 -1.44 -12.27
CA THR A 23 4.37 -2.75 -12.29
C THR A 23 4.27 -3.45 -10.93
N SER A 24 4.21 -4.78 -10.99
CA SER A 24 4.30 -5.61 -9.78
C SER A 24 5.76 -5.84 -9.39
N VAL A 25 6.02 -5.84 -8.09
CA VAL A 25 7.33 -6.17 -7.50
C VAL A 25 7.70 -7.62 -7.80
N THR A 26 6.73 -8.52 -7.68
CA THR A 26 6.91 -9.94 -7.92
C THR A 26 6.58 -10.27 -9.37
N LYS A 27 7.44 -11.04 -10.04
CA LYS A 27 7.20 -11.61 -11.36
C LYS A 27 6.83 -13.08 -11.22
N PHE A 28 5.74 -13.45 -11.86
CA PHE A 28 5.28 -14.83 -11.92
C PHE A 28 5.75 -15.51 -13.20
N GLU A 29 5.93 -16.83 -13.12
CA GLU A 29 6.22 -17.64 -14.30
C GLU A 29 5.05 -17.59 -15.27
N LYS A 30 5.36 -17.41 -16.57
CA LYS A 30 4.36 -17.32 -17.65
C LYS A 30 4.21 -18.64 -18.42
N SER A 31 5.17 -19.55 -18.29
CA SER A 31 5.13 -20.84 -18.98
C SER A 31 4.00 -21.71 -18.43
N GLU A 32 3.06 -22.06 -19.30
CA GLU A 32 1.96 -22.96 -18.94
C GLU A 32 2.45 -24.34 -18.50
N MET A 33 3.52 -24.83 -19.13
CA MET A 33 4.09 -26.15 -18.81
C MET A 33 4.70 -26.14 -17.41
N ILE A 34 5.47 -25.11 -17.05
CA ILE A 34 6.05 -24.97 -15.72
C ILE A 34 4.94 -24.81 -14.67
N ASN A 35 3.93 -23.98 -14.96
CA ASN A 35 2.80 -23.76 -14.06
C ASN A 35 1.90 -24.99 -13.87
N LYS A 36 1.86 -25.91 -14.83
CA LYS A 36 1.16 -27.20 -14.67
C LYS A 36 1.89 -28.13 -13.69
N ILE A 37 3.21 -28.08 -13.65
CA ILE A 37 4.05 -28.98 -12.82
C ILE A 37 4.22 -28.39 -11.42
N PHE A 38 4.57 -27.11 -11.31
CA PHE A 38 4.97 -26.44 -10.08
C PHE A 38 3.92 -25.46 -9.53
N GLY A 39 2.76 -25.35 -10.15
CA GLY A 39 1.74 -24.34 -9.82
C GLY A 39 2.17 -22.94 -10.25
N ASN A 40 1.49 -21.92 -9.71
CA ASN A 40 1.77 -20.51 -10.00
C ASN A 40 3.07 -20.07 -9.31
N SER A 41 4.21 -20.47 -9.87
CA SER A 41 5.53 -20.23 -9.31
C SER A 41 5.99 -18.77 -9.47
N ILE A 42 6.82 -18.33 -8.54
CA ILE A 42 7.48 -17.02 -8.60
C ILE A 42 8.78 -17.17 -9.40
N LYS A 43 8.91 -16.36 -10.46
CA LYS A 43 10.12 -16.32 -11.27
C LYS A 43 11.16 -15.37 -10.71
N ASP A 44 10.73 -14.24 -10.16
CA ASP A 44 11.59 -13.21 -9.58
C ASP A 44 10.81 -12.42 -8.56
N THR A 45 11.43 -12.08 -7.44
CA THR A 45 10.82 -11.31 -6.37
C THR A 45 11.85 -10.40 -5.71
N PHE A 46 11.38 -9.60 -4.77
CA PHE A 46 12.21 -8.70 -3.97
C PHE A 46 12.93 -9.45 -2.84
N LYS A 47 13.97 -8.82 -2.33
CA LYS A 47 14.58 -9.15 -1.05
C LYS A 47 14.19 -8.09 -0.03
N SER A 48 13.89 -8.51 1.18
CA SER A 48 13.86 -7.60 2.32
C SER A 48 15.30 -7.18 2.61
N LEU A 49 15.54 -5.87 2.64
CA LEU A 49 16.86 -5.32 2.93
C LEU A 49 17.06 -5.17 4.43
N GLU A 50 16.02 -4.66 5.10
CA GLU A 50 16.03 -4.39 6.53
C GLU A 50 14.66 -4.72 7.12
N PHE A 51 14.68 -5.22 8.34
CA PHE A 51 13.52 -5.35 9.20
C PHE A 51 13.90 -4.89 10.60
N PHE A 52 13.10 -4.02 11.18
CA PHE A 52 13.28 -3.52 12.52
C PHE A 52 11.95 -3.48 13.25
N SER A 53 11.95 -3.85 14.53
CA SER A 53 10.80 -3.70 15.41
C SER A 53 11.14 -2.82 16.62
N LYS A 54 10.19 -2.01 17.05
CA LYS A 54 10.31 -1.13 18.20
C LYS A 54 9.13 -1.38 19.15
N ASN A 55 9.43 -1.51 20.42
CA ASN A 55 8.41 -1.62 21.47
C ASN A 55 8.89 -0.79 22.67
N GLU A 56 8.50 0.46 22.71
CA GLU A 56 8.85 1.40 23.77
C GLU A 56 7.57 2.04 24.31
N ASN A 57 7.29 1.84 25.60
CA ASN A 57 6.18 2.44 26.32
C ASN A 57 4.88 2.50 25.51
N ASP A 58 4.58 3.69 24.97
CA ASP A 58 3.34 3.97 24.23
C ASP A 58 3.48 3.84 22.72
N LEU A 59 4.66 3.51 22.19
CA LEU A 59 4.94 3.38 20.77
C LEU A 59 5.39 1.97 20.41
N ILE A 60 4.55 1.26 19.66
CA ILE A 60 4.87 -0.06 19.11
C ILE A 60 4.89 0.06 17.60
N GLY A 61 5.96 -0.42 16.97
CA GLY A 61 6.06 -0.33 15.53
C GLY A 61 7.05 -1.28 14.90
N CYS A 62 7.03 -1.28 13.59
CA CYS A 62 8.01 -1.98 12.78
C CYS A 62 8.35 -1.18 11.53
N SER A 63 9.52 -1.43 10.99
CA SER A 63 9.91 -0.94 9.67
C SER A 63 10.46 -2.07 8.82
N SER A 64 10.26 -1.96 7.52
CA SER A 64 10.87 -2.86 6.56
C SER A 64 11.18 -2.12 5.27
N SER A 65 12.28 -2.47 4.63
CA SER A 65 12.65 -2.00 3.30
C SER A 65 12.80 -3.16 2.33
N ASN A 66 12.59 -2.88 1.06
CA ASN A 66 12.73 -3.85 -0.01
C ASN A 66 13.29 -3.21 -1.29
N ASN A 67 13.94 -4.06 -2.11
CA ASN A 67 14.55 -3.65 -3.37
C ASN A 67 13.77 -4.06 -4.61
N GLY A 68 12.48 -4.28 -4.49
CA GLY A 68 11.67 -4.83 -5.59
C GLY A 68 11.64 -3.98 -6.87
N TYR A 69 11.91 -2.70 -6.74
CA TYR A 69 11.96 -1.76 -7.87
C TYR A 69 13.37 -1.31 -8.24
N GLU A 70 14.40 -1.75 -7.49
CA GLU A 70 15.78 -1.31 -7.68
C GLU A 70 16.33 -1.65 -9.06
N LYS A 71 16.22 -2.91 -9.46
CA LYS A 71 16.75 -3.40 -10.75
C LYS A 71 16.13 -2.71 -11.97
N LYS A 72 14.84 -2.33 -11.87
CA LYS A 72 14.10 -1.80 -13.03
C LYS A 72 14.05 -0.27 -13.04
N PHE A 73 13.98 0.35 -11.87
CA PHE A 73 13.73 1.79 -11.75
C PHE A 73 14.75 2.49 -10.83
N GLY A 74 15.74 1.77 -10.31
CA GLY A 74 16.71 2.31 -9.35
C GLY A 74 16.07 2.74 -8.03
N CYS A 75 14.93 2.14 -7.63
CA CYS A 75 14.18 2.56 -6.47
C CYS A 75 14.10 1.47 -5.41
N THR A 76 14.26 1.87 -4.14
CA THR A 76 13.91 1.06 -2.98
C THR A 76 12.76 1.70 -2.22
N HIS A 77 11.98 0.88 -1.54
CA HIS A 77 10.85 1.30 -0.73
C HIS A 77 11.06 0.88 0.72
N LYS A 78 10.92 1.83 1.65
CA LYS A 78 10.88 1.56 3.09
C LYS A 78 9.53 2.01 3.63
N ARG A 79 8.90 1.16 4.45
CA ARG A 79 7.69 1.50 5.20
C ARG A 79 7.94 1.32 6.69
N GLU A 80 7.50 2.29 7.46
CA GLU A 80 7.47 2.27 8.91
C GLU A 80 6.01 2.40 9.36
N ILE A 81 5.60 1.60 10.32
CA ILE A 81 4.24 1.62 10.88
C ILE A 81 4.35 1.63 12.40
N TYR A 82 3.63 2.53 13.04
CA TYR A 82 3.63 2.71 14.49
C TYR A 82 2.20 2.80 15.03
N VAL A 83 1.93 2.05 16.07
CA VAL A 83 0.75 2.25 16.94
C VAL A 83 1.17 3.20 18.05
N ASP A 84 0.61 4.39 18.06
CA ASP A 84 0.79 5.40 19.09
C ASP A 84 -0.38 5.27 20.07
N LYS A 85 -0.14 4.63 21.21
CA LYS A 85 -1.16 4.36 22.22
C LYS A 85 -1.60 5.63 22.93
N ALA A 86 -0.66 6.55 23.19
CA ALA A 86 -0.96 7.81 23.86
C ALA A 86 -1.95 8.67 23.07
N ASN A 87 -1.77 8.71 21.73
CA ASN A 87 -2.64 9.47 20.83
C ASN A 87 -3.74 8.62 20.17
N ASN A 88 -3.78 7.32 20.47
CA ASN A 88 -4.79 6.40 19.96
C ASN A 88 -4.87 6.39 18.42
N CYS A 89 -3.72 6.39 17.76
CA CYS A 89 -3.62 6.44 16.30
C CYS A 89 -2.60 5.44 15.75
N LEU A 90 -2.78 5.09 14.48
CA LEU A 90 -1.82 4.37 13.67
C LEU A 90 -1.12 5.38 12.77
N LYS A 91 0.19 5.43 12.84
CA LYS A 91 1.04 6.29 11.99
C LYS A 91 1.84 5.44 11.03
N GLY A 92 2.05 5.95 9.85
CA GLY A 92 2.93 5.33 8.88
C GLY A 92 3.80 6.34 8.15
N ILE A 93 4.99 5.88 7.79
CA ILE A 93 5.95 6.64 7.01
C ILE A 93 6.40 5.75 5.85
N ASP A 94 6.19 6.23 4.64
CA ASP A 94 6.69 5.58 3.43
C ASP A 94 7.81 6.41 2.82
N HIS A 95 8.93 5.77 2.51
CA HIS A 95 10.06 6.39 1.83
C HIS A 95 10.29 5.72 0.48
N ILE A 96 10.40 6.52 -0.56
CA ILE A 96 10.93 6.10 -1.85
C ILE A 96 12.33 6.67 -1.97
N PHE A 97 13.34 5.80 -2.03
CA PHE A 97 14.73 6.16 -2.32
C PHE A 97 15.03 5.84 -3.77
N LYS A 98 15.48 6.83 -4.53
CA LYS A 98 15.83 6.69 -5.93
C LYS A 98 17.34 6.95 -6.11
N ALA A 99 18.09 5.94 -6.53
CA ALA A 99 19.55 5.99 -6.61
C ALA A 99 20.06 6.96 -7.69
N ASN A 100 19.31 7.15 -8.77
CA ASN A 100 19.74 7.91 -9.94
C ASN A 100 18.73 9.02 -10.30
N ASP A 101 19.22 10.13 -10.83
CA ASP A 101 18.41 11.23 -11.38
C ASP A 101 17.83 10.88 -12.78
N GLY A 102 17.50 9.62 -13.01
CA GLY A 102 16.90 9.14 -14.26
C GLY A 102 15.52 9.69 -14.53
N TYR A 103 14.85 9.10 -15.52
CA TYR A 103 13.51 9.49 -15.93
C TYR A 103 12.53 9.54 -14.76
N PRO A 104 11.55 10.45 -14.79
CA PRO A 104 10.47 10.49 -13.82
C PRO A 104 9.78 9.12 -13.70
N ILE A 105 9.47 8.72 -12.49
CA ILE A 105 8.70 7.51 -12.22
C ILE A 105 7.34 7.91 -11.65
N ARG A 106 6.29 7.21 -12.10
CA ARG A 106 4.97 7.32 -11.49
C ARG A 106 4.91 6.40 -10.28
N TYR A 107 4.57 6.94 -9.13
CA TYR A 107 4.28 6.17 -7.93
C TYR A 107 2.77 6.13 -7.66
N VAL A 108 2.31 5.02 -7.08
CA VAL A 108 0.95 4.89 -6.55
C VAL A 108 1.02 4.09 -5.25
N PHE A 109 0.66 4.74 -4.14
CA PHE A 109 0.34 4.05 -2.89
C PHE A 109 -1.12 3.68 -2.90
N ARG A 110 -1.42 2.47 -2.45
CA ARG A 110 -2.78 1.97 -2.26
C ARG A 110 -3.00 1.58 -0.81
N PHE A 111 -4.19 1.89 -0.32
CA PHE A 111 -4.69 1.46 0.98
C PHE A 111 -6.07 0.86 0.74
N HIS A 112 -6.12 -0.46 0.62
CA HIS A 112 -7.35 -1.20 0.41
C HIS A 112 -8.17 -1.22 1.69
N ILE A 113 -9.41 -0.80 1.60
CA ILE A 113 -10.32 -0.72 2.74
C ILE A 113 -11.08 -2.04 2.85
N ASN A 114 -11.43 -2.45 4.06
CA ASN A 114 -12.20 -3.68 4.26
C ASN A 114 -13.58 -3.56 3.59
N PRO A 115 -14.06 -4.61 2.90
CA PRO A 115 -15.38 -4.60 2.27
C PRO A 115 -16.50 -4.22 3.22
N GLY A 116 -17.49 -3.50 2.71
CA GLY A 116 -18.64 -3.05 3.48
C GLY A 116 -18.45 -1.74 4.25
N LEU A 117 -17.24 -1.18 4.26
CA LEU A 117 -17.00 0.15 4.84
C LEU A 117 -17.20 1.25 3.78
N SER A 118 -17.84 2.33 4.17
CA SER A 118 -18.00 3.52 3.34
C SER A 118 -16.81 4.45 3.52
N VAL A 119 -16.30 4.99 2.42
CA VAL A 119 -15.16 5.91 2.41
C VAL A 119 -15.53 7.17 1.65
N VAL A 120 -15.28 8.33 2.24
CA VAL A 120 -15.56 9.63 1.64
C VAL A 120 -14.34 10.53 1.76
N LYS A 121 -13.90 11.09 0.64
CA LYS A 121 -12.84 12.11 0.60
C LYS A 121 -13.33 13.40 1.25
N THR A 122 -12.50 14.02 2.07
CA THR A 122 -12.81 15.32 2.68
C THR A 122 -12.54 16.47 1.71
N MET A 123 -13.07 17.63 2.00
CA MET A 123 -12.87 18.84 1.19
C MET A 123 -11.41 19.32 1.17
N SER A 124 -10.63 19.01 2.20
CA SER A 124 -9.20 19.34 2.25
C SER A 124 -8.37 18.60 1.19
N GLY A 125 -8.91 17.50 0.62
CA GLY A 125 -8.25 16.73 -0.42
C GLY A 125 -7.20 15.73 0.07
N ASN A 126 -6.69 15.90 1.27
CA ASN A 126 -5.63 15.08 1.86
C ASN A 126 -6.13 14.09 2.94
N SER A 127 -7.42 13.99 3.13
CA SER A 127 -8.02 13.13 4.15
C SER A 127 -9.23 12.37 3.62
N ALA A 128 -9.51 11.22 4.22
CA ALA A 128 -10.68 10.39 3.94
C ALA A 128 -11.34 9.93 5.24
N LEU A 129 -12.66 10.04 5.30
CA LEU A 129 -13.48 9.51 6.38
C LEU A 129 -13.86 8.06 6.05
N ILE A 130 -13.55 7.13 6.94
CA ILE A 130 -13.87 5.71 6.83
C ILE A 130 -14.96 5.40 7.86
N GLN A 131 -16.18 5.13 7.40
CA GLN A 131 -17.31 4.83 8.27
C GLN A 131 -17.34 3.35 8.62
N ILE A 132 -17.17 3.03 9.90
CA ILE A 132 -17.18 1.64 10.41
C ILE A 132 -18.61 1.23 10.80
N SER A 133 -19.33 2.13 11.47
CA SER A 133 -20.72 1.93 11.87
C SER A 133 -21.41 3.28 12.04
N LYS A 134 -22.70 3.30 12.36
CA LYS A 134 -23.49 4.54 12.50
C LYS A 134 -22.81 5.60 13.38
N ASN A 135 -22.10 5.20 14.43
CA ASN A 135 -21.49 6.10 15.42
C ASN A 135 -19.94 5.97 15.51
N LYS A 136 -19.33 5.22 14.62
CA LYS A 136 -17.87 5.00 14.66
C LYS A 136 -17.27 5.23 13.29
N SER A 137 -16.31 6.12 13.22
CA SER A 137 -15.54 6.37 12.01
C SER A 137 -14.07 6.57 12.33
N LEU A 138 -13.25 6.35 11.33
CA LEU A 138 -11.83 6.67 11.33
C LEU A 138 -11.60 7.79 10.32
N ILE A 139 -10.55 8.54 10.53
CA ILE A 139 -10.03 9.48 9.56
C ILE A 139 -8.62 9.04 9.15
N PHE A 140 -8.43 8.84 7.86
CA PHE A 140 -7.12 8.69 7.24
C PHE A 140 -6.66 10.07 6.78
N THR A 141 -5.43 10.45 7.09
CA THR A 141 -4.84 11.72 6.64
C THR A 141 -3.45 11.47 6.10
N ILE A 142 -3.08 12.18 5.04
CA ILE A 142 -1.72 12.20 4.50
C ILE A 142 -1.23 13.65 4.43
N ASN A 143 0.04 13.89 4.79
CA ASN A 143 0.64 15.21 4.74
C ASN A 143 1.14 15.51 3.31
N ASP A 144 0.97 16.76 2.89
CA ASP A 144 1.53 17.35 1.67
C ASP A 144 1.17 16.64 0.35
N GLU A 145 0.15 15.78 0.38
CA GLU A 145 -0.33 15.06 -0.79
C GLU A 145 -1.87 15.07 -0.86
N ASN A 146 -2.39 14.96 -2.06
CA ASN A 146 -3.81 14.69 -2.27
C ASN A 146 -4.05 13.18 -2.41
N LEU A 147 -5.18 12.74 -1.91
CA LEU A 147 -5.65 11.36 -2.09
C LEU A 147 -6.86 11.30 -3.01
N GLU A 148 -7.06 10.13 -3.60
CA GLU A 148 -8.27 9.81 -4.36
C GLU A 148 -8.93 8.54 -3.79
N ILE A 149 -10.23 8.41 -4.06
CA ILE A 149 -11.01 7.23 -3.69
C ILE A 149 -11.34 6.48 -4.98
N GLU A 150 -10.78 5.30 -5.11
CA GLU A 150 -10.95 4.46 -6.31
C GLU A 150 -11.78 3.22 -5.99
N LYS A 151 -12.49 2.72 -7.01
CA LYS A 151 -13.12 1.40 -6.96
C LYS A 151 -12.05 0.32 -6.94
N SER A 152 -12.25 -0.67 -6.13
CA SER A 152 -11.36 -1.82 -5.99
C SER A 152 -12.15 -3.11 -5.88
N ILE A 153 -11.46 -4.23 -5.82
CA ILE A 153 -12.04 -5.56 -5.69
C ILE A 153 -11.36 -6.26 -4.53
N PHE A 154 -12.14 -6.78 -3.61
CA PHE A 154 -11.68 -7.70 -2.60
C PHE A 154 -11.83 -9.13 -3.11
N LEU A 155 -10.73 -9.86 -3.12
CA LEU A 155 -10.66 -11.25 -3.56
C LEU A 155 -10.81 -12.15 -2.33
N GLY A 156 -12.05 -12.41 -1.93
CA GLY A 156 -12.37 -13.33 -0.84
C GLY A 156 -12.26 -14.80 -1.26
N GLU A 157 -12.43 -15.72 -0.32
CA GLU A 157 -12.21 -17.16 -0.53
C GLU A 157 -13.05 -17.78 -1.66
N LYS A 158 -14.26 -17.28 -1.91
CA LYS A 158 -15.17 -17.87 -2.89
C LYS A 158 -15.79 -16.90 -3.89
N LYS A 159 -15.63 -15.60 -3.67
CA LYS A 159 -16.22 -14.55 -4.51
C LYS A 159 -15.42 -13.28 -4.52
N THR A 160 -15.54 -12.51 -5.59
CA THR A 160 -15.09 -11.13 -5.64
C THR A 160 -16.17 -10.23 -5.03
N ILE A 161 -15.73 -9.25 -4.25
CA ILE A 161 -16.62 -8.27 -3.62
C ILE A 161 -16.14 -6.88 -4.04
N ASP A 162 -17.07 -6.03 -4.45
CA ASP A 162 -16.75 -4.63 -4.72
C ASP A 162 -16.19 -3.97 -3.46
N ASN A 163 -15.14 -3.23 -3.64
CA ASN A 163 -14.40 -2.62 -2.56
C ASN A 163 -13.96 -1.20 -2.92
N THR A 164 -13.36 -0.52 -1.96
CA THR A 164 -12.82 0.82 -2.07
C THR A 164 -11.34 0.82 -1.72
N CYS A 165 -10.59 1.64 -2.42
CA CYS A 165 -9.17 1.87 -2.18
C CYS A 165 -8.90 3.36 -2.07
N ILE A 166 -8.15 3.78 -1.05
CA ILE A 166 -7.55 5.11 -0.99
C ILE A 166 -6.25 5.04 -1.77
N THR A 167 -6.05 5.96 -2.70
CA THR A 167 -4.85 6.04 -3.53
C THR A 167 -4.16 7.39 -3.38
N ILE A 168 -2.84 7.39 -3.36
CA ILE A 168 -1.98 8.57 -3.43
C ILE A 168 -1.02 8.35 -4.58
N SER A 169 -1.08 9.21 -5.59
CA SER A 169 -0.28 9.04 -6.80
C SER A 169 0.37 10.33 -7.26
N GLY A 170 1.49 10.19 -7.94
CA GLY A 170 2.21 11.30 -8.52
C GLY A 170 3.45 10.87 -9.28
N ASN A 171 4.24 11.84 -9.70
CA ASN A 171 5.50 11.61 -10.38
C ASN A 171 6.66 11.99 -9.44
N LEU A 172 7.64 11.14 -9.36
CA LEU A 172 8.87 11.38 -8.64
C LEU A 172 9.98 11.74 -9.63
N VAL A 173 10.42 12.97 -9.56
CA VAL A 173 11.54 13.50 -10.37
C VAL A 173 12.82 13.50 -9.55
N ASN A 174 12.73 13.78 -8.25
CA ASN A 174 13.84 13.87 -7.31
C ASN A 174 14.27 12.49 -6.79
N LYS A 175 15.45 12.44 -6.15
CA LYS A 175 16.06 11.20 -5.65
C LYS A 175 15.24 10.51 -4.57
N ASN A 176 14.64 11.26 -3.66
CA ASN A 176 13.94 10.71 -2.50
C ASN A 176 12.62 11.44 -2.26
N LYS A 177 11.63 10.71 -1.75
CA LYS A 177 10.37 11.29 -1.29
C LYS A 177 9.86 10.53 -0.09
N THR A 178 9.35 11.27 0.91
CA THR A 178 8.79 10.75 2.15
C THR A 178 7.33 11.13 2.23
N PHE A 179 6.50 10.17 2.67
CA PHE A 179 5.07 10.31 2.84
C PHE A 179 4.71 9.97 4.28
N ASN A 180 4.10 10.91 4.99
CA ASN A 180 3.62 10.69 6.35
C ASN A 180 2.10 10.59 6.33
N TRP A 181 1.56 9.50 6.87
CA TRP A 181 0.13 9.29 6.97
C TRP A 181 -0.27 8.79 8.35
N GLU A 182 -1.51 9.02 8.72
CA GLU A 182 -2.06 8.53 9.97
C GLU A 182 -3.51 8.07 9.81
N ILE A 183 -3.92 7.16 10.69
CA ILE A 183 -5.31 6.75 10.87
C ILE A 183 -5.65 6.92 12.34
N ARG A 184 -6.70 7.69 12.63
CA ARG A 184 -7.18 7.92 14.00
C ARG A 184 -8.69 7.83 14.08
N LYS A 185 -9.18 7.64 15.30
CA LYS A 185 -10.62 7.71 15.54
C LYS A 185 -11.13 9.13 15.26
N ASN A 186 -12.24 9.21 14.53
CA ASN A 186 -12.95 10.46 14.37
C ASN A 186 -13.86 10.65 15.60
N ILE A 187 -13.42 11.50 16.53
CA ILE A 187 -14.20 11.88 17.70
C ILE A 187 -15.11 13.02 17.23
N LYS A 188 -16.42 12.74 17.09
CA LYS A 188 -17.39 13.83 16.96
C LYS A 188 -17.44 14.56 18.29
N THR A 189 -16.90 15.76 18.35
CA THR A 189 -17.19 16.72 19.41
C THR A 189 -18.65 17.12 19.37
#